data_37ec9bf6d39fe3aa741abb4b41c26f6d
#
_entry.id   37ec9bf6d39fe3aa741abb4b41c26f6d
#
_cell.length_a   1.000
_cell.length_b   1.000
_cell.length_c   1.000
_cell.angle_alpha   90.00
_cell.angle_beta   90.00
_cell.angle_gamma   90.00
#
_symmetry.space_group_name_H-M   'P 1'
#
loop_
_entity.id
_entity.type
_entity.pdbx_description
1 polymer ?
#
loop_
_entity_poly.entity_id
_entity_poly.type
_entity_poly.pdbx_seq_one_letter_code
_entity_poly.pdbx_strand_id
1 'polypeptide(L)'
;MIHTPGWRELGRAVSRVTPAGPTVSPSAAAASAARLRRALRWSAPLLPDLSGLPEATARGLEAPSLVVDRRGAIEVCADLAAGFVEVGESRGGGDRDSAPRVRPGVLHLTGASAGLRALAPHVKGLWDPFRRRRILVAPNVLATAEKGALDQTDYSRWVALRSGLWGTLFEQAPWMVDFMSRTTRHLPQSTGDFARLVLLLDAVVTSCLEDLGPQDIPSVGWIRHNAPEPAGVSGLRVLSWLGIPVVELDPERAHAEAFARTVRDHCALSTLLTSPDYLPTREEFEHPQSWVRRVGA
;
A
#
# COMPACT_ATOMS: atom_id res chain seq x y z
N MET A 1 3.54 -33.91 -15.59
CA MET A 1 2.85 -33.00 -14.62
C MET A 1 3.47 -31.63 -14.82
N ILE A 2 2.75 -30.65 -15.39
CA ILE A 2 3.26 -29.27 -15.58
C ILE A 2 3.24 -28.60 -14.21
N HIS A 3 4.41 -28.25 -13.69
CA HIS A 3 4.55 -27.54 -12.43
C HIS A 3 4.02 -26.11 -12.62
N THR A 4 2.94 -25.75 -11.94
CA THR A 4 2.43 -24.37 -11.94
C THR A 4 3.32 -23.53 -11.01
N PRO A 5 4.04 -22.51 -11.52
CA PRO A 5 4.94 -21.71 -10.70
C PRO A 5 4.17 -20.96 -9.62
N GLY A 6 4.75 -20.88 -8.43
CA GLY A 6 4.21 -20.07 -7.35
C GLY A 6 4.45 -18.56 -7.59
N TRP A 7 3.80 -17.71 -6.78
CA TRP A 7 3.94 -16.24 -6.89
C TRP A 7 5.39 -15.75 -6.87
N ARG A 8 6.24 -16.35 -6.02
CA ARG A 8 7.66 -15.98 -5.93
C ARG A 8 8.46 -16.34 -7.18
N GLU A 9 8.16 -17.47 -7.80
CA GLU A 9 8.79 -17.90 -9.06
C GLU A 9 8.33 -16.99 -10.21
N LEU A 10 7.03 -16.66 -10.23
CA LEU A 10 6.47 -15.72 -11.18
C LEU A 10 7.13 -14.34 -11.04
N GLY A 11 7.25 -13.83 -9.82
CA GLY A 11 7.92 -12.55 -9.53
C GLY A 11 9.35 -12.51 -10.07
N ARG A 12 10.13 -13.56 -9.81
CA ARG A 12 11.50 -13.70 -10.34
C ARG A 12 11.55 -13.77 -11.87
N ALA A 13 10.60 -14.44 -12.50
CA ALA A 13 10.53 -14.51 -13.97
C ALA A 13 10.18 -13.14 -14.57
N VAL A 14 9.17 -12.46 -14.01
CA VAL A 14 8.73 -11.13 -14.45
C VAL A 14 9.82 -10.08 -14.20
N SER A 15 10.52 -10.14 -13.07
CA SER A 15 11.59 -9.18 -12.74
C SER A 15 12.72 -9.20 -13.75
N ARG A 16 13.09 -10.39 -14.27
CA ARG A 16 14.15 -10.55 -15.28
C ARG A 16 13.84 -9.85 -16.60
N VAL A 17 12.57 -9.84 -17.01
CA VAL A 17 12.14 -9.22 -18.28
C VAL A 17 11.63 -7.78 -18.12
N THR A 18 11.60 -7.26 -16.90
CA THR A 18 11.18 -5.89 -16.62
C THR A 18 12.39 -4.96 -16.57
N PRO A 19 12.35 -3.81 -17.24
CA PRO A 19 13.40 -2.80 -17.10
C PRO A 19 13.55 -2.36 -15.64
N ALA A 20 14.79 -2.21 -15.16
CA ALA A 20 15.08 -1.81 -13.78
C ALA A 20 14.57 -0.40 -13.44
N GLY A 21 14.38 0.45 -14.45
CA GLY A 21 13.91 1.83 -14.33
C GLY A 21 14.11 2.62 -15.62
N PRO A 22 13.97 3.94 -15.59
CA PRO A 22 14.36 4.81 -16.70
C PRO A 22 15.88 4.71 -16.93
N THR A 23 16.29 4.96 -18.18
CA THR A 23 17.72 5.02 -18.52
C THR A 23 18.29 6.32 -17.97
N VAL A 24 19.10 6.22 -16.93
CA VAL A 24 19.79 7.34 -16.27
C VAL A 24 21.26 6.97 -16.04
N SER A 25 22.13 7.97 -15.83
CA SER A 25 23.52 7.70 -15.48
C SER A 25 23.64 6.98 -14.13
N PRO A 26 24.69 6.17 -13.91
CA PRO A 26 24.93 5.53 -12.61
C PRO A 26 24.98 6.53 -11.44
N SER A 27 25.52 7.72 -11.68
CA SER A 27 25.57 8.80 -10.68
C SER A 27 24.18 9.33 -10.34
N ALA A 28 23.29 9.52 -11.32
CA ALA A 28 21.92 9.95 -11.10
C ALA A 28 21.12 8.88 -10.34
N ALA A 29 21.30 7.61 -10.67
CA ALA A 29 20.68 6.50 -9.94
C ALA A 29 21.15 6.46 -8.47
N ALA A 30 22.46 6.57 -8.24
CA ALA A 30 23.04 6.62 -6.90
C ALA A 30 22.53 7.84 -6.10
N ALA A 31 22.46 9.01 -6.73
CA ALA A 31 21.94 10.24 -6.11
C ALA A 31 20.46 10.09 -5.71
N SER A 32 19.63 9.47 -6.56
CA SER A 32 18.23 9.19 -6.25
C SER A 32 18.09 8.26 -5.04
N ALA A 33 18.85 7.17 -5.01
CA ALA A 33 18.85 6.26 -3.86
C ALA A 33 19.34 6.92 -2.57
N ALA A 34 20.39 7.75 -2.65
CA ALA A 34 20.91 8.49 -1.51
C ALA A 34 19.88 9.52 -0.99
N ARG A 35 19.14 10.18 -1.89
CA ARG A 35 18.08 11.12 -1.54
C ARG A 35 16.96 10.42 -0.75
N LEU A 36 16.51 9.25 -1.18
CA LEU A 36 15.51 8.45 -0.46
C LEU A 36 16.00 8.02 0.92
N ARG A 37 17.27 7.60 1.06
CA ARG A 37 17.83 7.27 2.37
C ARG A 37 17.88 8.48 3.31
N ARG A 38 18.15 9.69 2.78
CA ARG A 38 18.05 10.93 3.58
C ARG A 38 16.61 11.24 3.96
N ALA A 39 15.68 11.05 3.02
CA ALA A 39 14.24 11.26 3.26
C ALA A 39 13.68 10.33 4.35
N LEU A 40 14.13 9.08 4.41
CA LEU A 40 13.77 8.14 5.48
C LEU A 40 14.21 8.65 6.87
N ARG A 41 15.45 9.15 6.99
CA ARG A 41 15.94 9.70 8.26
C ARG A 41 15.22 10.99 8.64
N TRP A 42 14.94 11.84 7.65
CA TRP A 42 14.22 13.09 7.86
C TRP A 42 12.77 12.85 8.29
N SER A 43 12.09 11.84 7.74
CA SER A 43 10.69 11.54 8.05
C SER A 43 10.48 10.93 9.43
N ALA A 44 11.48 10.24 9.99
CA ALA A 44 11.35 9.48 11.21
C ALA A 44 10.80 10.30 12.42
N PRO A 45 11.33 11.49 12.75
CA PRO A 45 10.85 12.27 13.88
C PRO A 45 9.44 12.86 13.68
N LEU A 46 8.93 12.94 12.45
CA LEU A 46 7.61 13.52 12.17
C LEU A 46 6.48 12.50 12.26
N LEU A 47 6.77 11.22 12.05
CA LEU A 47 5.76 10.16 11.97
C LEU A 47 4.93 9.98 13.24
N PRO A 48 5.48 10.07 14.48
CA PRO A 48 4.67 9.97 15.70
C PRO A 48 3.56 11.01 15.79
N ASP A 49 3.90 12.26 15.53
CA ASP A 49 2.94 13.37 15.61
C ASP A 49 1.91 13.30 14.48
N LEU A 50 2.34 12.99 13.25
CA LEU A 50 1.45 12.85 12.10
C LEU A 50 0.43 11.72 12.25
N SER A 51 0.83 10.62 12.88
CA SER A 51 -0.05 9.47 13.07
C SER A 51 -0.89 9.52 14.34
N GLY A 52 -0.44 10.24 15.36
CA GLY A 52 -0.99 10.14 16.73
C GLY A 52 -0.79 8.75 17.37
N LEU A 53 0.12 7.92 16.83
CA LEU A 53 0.36 6.54 17.24
C LEU A 53 1.86 6.33 17.56
N PRO A 54 2.42 6.96 18.60
CA PRO A 54 3.86 6.99 18.83
C PRO A 54 4.48 5.61 19.04
N GLU A 55 3.81 4.72 19.77
CA GLU A 55 4.33 3.36 20.04
C GLU A 55 4.37 2.49 18.78
N ALA A 56 3.31 2.52 17.97
CA ALA A 56 3.27 1.78 16.70
C ALA A 56 4.30 2.34 15.71
N THR A 57 4.46 3.66 15.68
CA THR A 57 5.47 4.33 14.89
C THR A 57 6.88 3.90 15.30
N ALA A 58 7.18 3.85 16.61
CA ALA A 58 8.48 3.40 17.10
C ALA A 58 8.78 1.98 16.62
N ARG A 59 7.82 1.04 16.75
CA ARG A 59 7.96 -0.33 16.23
C ARG A 59 8.19 -0.37 14.72
N GLY A 60 7.49 0.48 13.95
CA GLY A 60 7.66 0.58 12.50
C GLY A 60 9.01 1.16 12.07
N LEU A 61 9.59 2.03 12.89
CA LEU A 61 10.91 2.64 12.64
C LEU A 61 12.08 1.69 12.94
N GLU A 62 11.91 0.72 13.82
CA GLU A 62 12.90 -0.35 14.06
C GLU A 62 13.06 -1.28 12.84
N ALA A 63 12.04 -1.34 12.00
CA ALA A 63 12.05 -2.19 10.84
C ALA A 63 13.03 -1.71 9.76
N PRO A 64 13.72 -2.63 9.06
CA PRO A 64 14.67 -2.27 8.01
C PRO A 64 13.97 -1.56 6.85
N SER A 65 14.68 -0.58 6.27
CA SER A 65 14.23 0.14 5.09
C SER A 65 15.14 -0.17 3.90
N LEU A 66 14.54 -0.60 2.79
CA LEU A 66 15.23 -0.97 1.56
C LEU A 66 14.93 0.05 0.46
N VAL A 67 15.94 0.42 -0.29
CA VAL A 67 15.79 1.18 -1.54
C VAL A 67 16.13 0.25 -2.69
N VAL A 68 15.15 -0.01 -3.56
CA VAL A 68 15.22 -1.00 -4.63
C VAL A 68 14.96 -0.37 -6.00
N ASP A 69 15.26 -1.11 -7.06
CA ASP A 69 14.81 -0.83 -8.42
C ASP A 69 13.43 -1.45 -8.73
N ARG A 70 12.93 -1.33 -9.95
CA ARG A 70 11.65 -1.92 -10.36
C ARG A 70 11.64 -3.45 -10.30
N ARG A 71 12.78 -4.09 -10.53
CA ARG A 71 12.90 -5.55 -10.46
C ARG A 71 12.69 -6.02 -9.03
N GLY A 72 13.41 -5.40 -8.10
CA GLY A 72 13.22 -5.66 -6.67
C GLY A 72 11.81 -5.34 -6.19
N ALA A 73 11.17 -4.29 -6.72
CA ALA A 73 9.77 -3.99 -6.39
C ALA A 73 8.80 -5.10 -6.84
N ILE A 74 8.99 -5.67 -8.04
CA ILE A 74 8.19 -6.79 -8.54
C ILE A 74 8.36 -8.02 -7.65
N GLU A 75 9.59 -8.34 -7.27
CA GLU A 75 9.85 -9.48 -6.37
C GLU A 75 9.18 -9.29 -5.02
N VAL A 76 9.22 -8.08 -4.45
CA VAL A 76 8.52 -7.77 -3.21
C VAL A 76 6.99 -7.85 -3.37
N CYS A 77 6.42 -7.33 -4.45
CA CYS A 77 4.98 -7.45 -4.70
C CYS A 77 4.55 -8.92 -4.85
N ALA A 78 5.35 -9.73 -5.52
CA ALA A 78 5.09 -11.17 -5.64
C ALA A 78 5.25 -11.92 -4.30
N ASP A 79 6.23 -11.53 -3.47
CA ASP A 79 6.40 -12.03 -2.11
C ASP A 79 5.19 -11.67 -1.23
N LEU A 80 4.67 -10.44 -1.33
CA LEU A 80 3.45 -10.02 -0.63
C LEU A 80 2.24 -10.84 -1.05
N ALA A 81 2.03 -11.03 -2.35
CA ALA A 81 0.97 -11.87 -2.87
C ALA A 81 1.07 -13.32 -2.35
N ALA A 82 2.30 -13.88 -2.36
CA ALA A 82 2.56 -15.20 -1.78
C ALA A 82 2.21 -15.25 -0.28
N GLY A 83 2.64 -14.24 0.48
CA GLY A 83 2.40 -14.17 1.92
C GLY A 83 0.91 -14.14 2.27
N PHE A 84 0.11 -13.33 1.56
CA PHE A 84 -1.34 -13.29 1.77
C PHE A 84 -2.01 -14.62 1.45
N VAL A 85 -1.59 -15.31 0.39
CA VAL A 85 -2.11 -16.64 0.04
C VAL A 85 -1.71 -17.67 1.10
N GLU A 86 -0.44 -17.72 1.52
CA GLU A 86 0.07 -18.68 2.51
C GLU A 86 -0.60 -18.53 3.88
N VAL A 87 -0.74 -17.31 4.39
CA VAL A 87 -1.46 -17.03 5.65
C VAL A 87 -2.93 -17.40 5.51
N GLY A 88 -3.51 -17.07 4.35
CA GLY A 88 -4.86 -17.48 4.02
C GLY A 88 -5.05 -18.99 4.11
N GLU A 89 -4.16 -19.81 3.55
CA GLU A 89 -4.25 -21.28 3.55
C GLU A 89 -3.97 -21.91 4.91
N SER A 90 -2.99 -21.41 5.67
CA SER A 90 -2.55 -22.03 6.93
C SER A 90 -3.58 -21.94 8.06
N ARG A 91 -4.42 -20.92 8.09
CA ARG A 91 -5.43 -20.70 9.15
C ARG A 91 -6.84 -21.21 8.80
N GLY A 92 -7.04 -21.73 7.59
CA GLY A 92 -8.30 -22.32 7.12
C GLY A 92 -8.49 -23.79 7.51
N GLY A 93 -7.97 -24.22 8.63
CA GLY A 93 -7.89 -25.61 9.10
C GLY A 93 -9.19 -26.33 9.43
N GLY A 94 -10.25 -26.18 8.64
CA GLY A 94 -11.53 -26.87 8.87
C GLY A 94 -12.12 -27.61 7.66
N ASP A 95 -11.79 -27.24 6.45
CA ASP A 95 -12.39 -27.90 5.28
C ASP A 95 -11.37 -28.02 4.13
N ARG A 96 -10.59 -29.09 4.18
CA ARG A 96 -9.57 -29.39 3.15
C ARG A 96 -10.18 -29.78 1.81
N ASP A 97 -11.48 -30.06 1.74
CA ASP A 97 -12.12 -30.64 0.54
C ASP A 97 -12.98 -29.65 -0.26
N SER A 98 -13.32 -28.47 0.28
CA SER A 98 -14.34 -27.59 -0.34
C SER A 98 -13.81 -26.27 -0.90
N ALA A 99 -12.59 -25.82 -0.60
CA ALA A 99 -12.08 -24.59 -1.18
C ALA A 99 -11.30 -24.90 -2.47
N PRO A 100 -11.67 -24.32 -3.62
CA PRO A 100 -10.85 -24.42 -4.80
C PRO A 100 -9.49 -23.78 -4.46
N ARG A 101 -8.44 -24.61 -4.39
CA ARG A 101 -7.07 -24.11 -4.35
C ARG A 101 -6.91 -23.20 -5.56
N VAL A 102 -6.82 -21.88 -5.34
CA VAL A 102 -6.50 -20.90 -6.38
C VAL A 102 -5.04 -21.14 -6.80
N ARG A 103 -4.80 -22.30 -7.42
CA ARG A 103 -3.60 -22.48 -8.22
C ARG A 103 -3.84 -21.69 -9.49
N PRO A 104 -3.04 -20.68 -9.79
CA PRO A 104 -3.21 -19.95 -11.03
C PRO A 104 -3.06 -20.92 -12.19
N GLY A 105 -4.14 -21.23 -12.90
CA GLY A 105 -4.06 -21.89 -14.19
C GLY A 105 -3.25 -21.03 -15.16
N VAL A 106 -2.85 -21.55 -16.31
CA VAL A 106 -2.01 -20.81 -17.29
C VAL A 106 -2.58 -19.44 -17.64
N LEU A 107 -3.90 -19.29 -17.75
CA LEU A 107 -4.59 -18.01 -17.97
C LEU A 107 -4.42 -17.04 -16.79
N HIS A 108 -4.46 -17.53 -15.55
CA HIS A 108 -4.25 -16.71 -14.34
C HIS A 108 -2.78 -16.25 -14.20
N LEU A 109 -1.82 -17.08 -14.64
CA LEU A 109 -0.39 -16.72 -14.65
C LEU A 109 -0.10 -15.60 -15.64
N THR A 110 -0.72 -15.63 -16.82
CA THR A 110 -0.57 -14.57 -17.82
C THR A 110 -1.15 -13.26 -17.30
N GLY A 111 -2.34 -13.29 -16.70
CA GLY A 111 -2.96 -12.14 -16.06
C GLY A 111 -2.14 -11.59 -14.88
N ALA A 112 -1.67 -12.47 -13.99
CA ALA A 112 -0.82 -12.08 -12.86
C ALA A 112 0.51 -11.46 -13.31
N SER A 113 1.14 -12.01 -14.34
CA SER A 113 2.36 -11.44 -14.93
C SER A 113 2.11 -10.05 -15.53
N ALA A 114 1.01 -9.91 -16.27
CA ALA A 114 0.60 -8.63 -16.84
C ALA A 114 0.30 -7.60 -15.73
N GLY A 115 -0.40 -8.03 -14.67
CA GLY A 115 -0.71 -7.21 -13.51
C GLY A 115 0.54 -6.73 -12.77
N LEU A 116 1.49 -7.60 -12.47
CA LEU A 116 2.76 -7.24 -11.84
C LEU A 116 3.55 -6.25 -12.69
N ARG A 117 3.59 -6.45 -14.02
CA ARG A 117 4.25 -5.51 -14.93
C ARG A 117 3.56 -4.16 -15.01
N ALA A 118 2.22 -4.16 -15.06
CA ALA A 118 1.43 -2.94 -15.07
C ALA A 118 1.57 -2.15 -13.76
N LEU A 119 1.63 -2.83 -12.63
CA LEU A 119 1.80 -2.21 -11.31
C LEU A 119 3.22 -1.68 -11.07
N ALA A 120 4.24 -2.31 -11.67
CA ALA A 120 5.65 -2.03 -11.39
C ALA A 120 6.04 -0.54 -11.43
N PRO A 121 5.61 0.31 -12.41
CA PRO A 121 5.96 1.73 -12.45
C PRO A 121 5.20 2.59 -11.42
N HIS A 122 4.13 2.04 -10.81
CA HIS A 122 3.27 2.79 -9.89
C HIS A 122 3.71 2.65 -8.41
N VAL A 123 4.49 1.63 -8.08
CA VAL A 123 4.99 1.42 -6.71
C VAL A 123 6.14 2.37 -6.43
N LYS A 124 5.94 3.39 -5.59
CA LYS A 124 6.98 4.33 -5.13
C LYS A 124 7.49 3.95 -3.75
N GLY A 125 6.58 3.52 -2.87
CA GLY A 125 6.88 3.04 -1.54
C GLY A 125 5.79 2.09 -1.07
N LEU A 126 6.15 1.11 -0.27
CA LEU A 126 5.22 0.17 0.34
C LEU A 126 5.78 -0.36 1.68
N TRP A 127 4.91 -0.95 2.47
CA TRP A 127 5.23 -1.72 3.66
C TRP A 127 5.01 -3.21 3.40
N ASP A 128 5.98 -4.05 3.77
CA ASP A 128 5.87 -5.51 3.75
C ASP A 128 5.59 -6.00 5.18
N PRO A 129 4.33 -6.32 5.51
CA PRO A 129 3.95 -6.69 6.87
C PRO A 129 4.45 -8.09 7.27
N PHE A 130 4.76 -8.97 6.30
CA PHE A 130 5.24 -10.33 6.59
C PHE A 130 6.70 -10.34 7.02
N ARG A 131 7.53 -9.44 6.45
CA ARG A 131 8.95 -9.30 6.79
C ARG A 131 9.21 -8.05 7.61
N ARG A 132 8.18 -7.31 7.97
CA ARG A 132 8.25 -6.05 8.72
C ARG A 132 9.34 -5.15 8.17
N ARG A 133 9.18 -4.70 6.94
CA ARG A 133 10.17 -3.85 6.28
C ARG A 133 9.51 -2.81 5.38
N ARG A 134 10.18 -1.67 5.27
CA ARG A 134 9.80 -0.57 4.38
C ARG A 134 10.56 -0.69 3.07
N ILE A 135 9.89 -0.53 1.95
CA ILE A 135 10.49 -0.57 0.63
C ILE A 135 10.23 0.74 -0.10
N LEU A 136 11.27 1.35 -0.67
CA LEU A 136 11.19 2.52 -1.55
C LEU A 136 11.77 2.17 -2.91
N VAL A 137 11.10 2.62 -3.98
CA VAL A 137 11.47 2.27 -5.37
C VAL A 137 12.07 3.49 -6.05
N ALA A 138 13.40 3.62 -5.98
CA ALA A 138 14.13 4.81 -6.42
C ALA A 138 13.83 5.25 -7.87
N PRO A 139 13.86 4.36 -8.89
CA PRO A 139 13.59 4.76 -10.26
C PRO A 139 12.15 5.26 -10.48
N ASN A 140 11.18 4.77 -9.70
CA ASN A 140 9.80 5.21 -9.81
C ASN A 140 9.57 6.59 -9.18
N VAL A 141 10.22 6.85 -8.04
CA VAL A 141 10.18 8.17 -7.39
C VAL A 141 10.82 9.20 -8.29
N LEU A 142 11.98 8.90 -8.87
CA LEU A 142 12.67 9.78 -9.82
C LEU A 142 11.79 10.08 -11.05
N ALA A 143 11.34 9.04 -11.75
CA ALA A 143 10.52 9.18 -12.95
C ALA A 143 9.19 9.94 -12.69
N THR A 144 8.60 9.74 -11.51
CA THR A 144 7.37 10.45 -11.12
C THR A 144 7.67 11.93 -10.86
N ALA A 145 8.75 12.23 -10.16
CA ALA A 145 9.14 13.62 -9.90
C ALA A 145 9.44 14.36 -11.20
N GLU A 146 10.15 13.75 -12.12
CA GLU A 146 10.44 14.33 -13.44
C GLU A 146 9.16 14.57 -14.26
N LYS A 147 8.28 13.56 -14.36
CA LYS A 147 7.03 13.64 -15.11
C LYS A 147 6.08 14.70 -14.56
N GLY A 148 5.98 14.83 -13.25
CA GLY A 148 5.08 15.76 -12.54
C GLY A 148 5.69 17.12 -12.25
N ALA A 149 6.92 17.40 -12.72
CA ALA A 149 7.70 18.59 -12.38
C ALA A 149 7.74 18.83 -10.84
N LEU A 150 7.88 17.74 -10.07
CA LEU A 150 7.95 17.79 -8.61
C LEU A 150 9.42 17.99 -8.18
N ASP A 151 9.63 18.76 -7.11
CA ASP A 151 10.95 18.78 -6.50
C ASP A 151 11.33 17.39 -6.02
N GLN A 152 12.49 16.89 -6.45
CA GLN A 152 12.89 15.51 -6.19
C GLN A 152 13.18 15.23 -4.72
N THR A 153 13.60 16.23 -3.95
CA THR A 153 13.88 16.09 -2.52
C THR A 153 12.58 16.05 -1.73
N ASP A 154 11.69 16.99 -2.01
CA ASP A 154 10.39 17.09 -1.36
C ASP A 154 9.50 15.89 -1.69
N TYR A 155 9.49 15.45 -2.94
CA TYR A 155 8.75 14.25 -3.31
C TYR A 155 9.31 12.97 -2.67
N SER A 156 10.64 12.89 -2.50
CA SER A 156 11.26 11.78 -1.75
C SER A 156 10.85 11.80 -0.27
N ARG A 157 10.75 12.97 0.37
CA ARG A 157 10.24 13.15 1.72
C ARG A 157 8.77 12.72 1.83
N TRP A 158 7.94 13.15 0.89
CA TRP A 158 6.54 12.75 0.80
C TRP A 158 6.35 11.24 0.72
N VAL A 159 7.10 10.56 -0.17
CA VAL A 159 7.05 9.10 -0.31
C VAL A 159 7.55 8.39 0.96
N ALA A 160 8.58 8.93 1.62
CA ALA A 160 9.11 8.38 2.86
C ALA A 160 8.08 8.48 4.01
N LEU A 161 7.38 9.62 4.14
CA LEU A 161 6.30 9.79 5.12
C LEU A 161 5.16 8.82 4.85
N ARG A 162 4.64 8.76 3.62
CA ARG A 162 3.55 7.85 3.27
C ARG A 162 3.90 6.39 3.59
N SER A 163 5.08 5.94 3.20
CA SER A 163 5.51 4.56 3.47
C SER A 163 5.73 4.28 4.97
N GLY A 164 6.11 5.31 5.74
CA GLY A 164 6.22 5.23 7.19
C GLY A 164 4.87 5.09 7.86
N LEU A 165 3.90 5.91 7.47
CA LEU A 165 2.53 5.83 7.97
C LEU A 165 1.89 4.47 7.69
N TRP A 166 2.06 3.90 6.49
CA TRP A 166 1.64 2.53 6.21
C TRP A 166 2.24 1.53 7.20
N GLY A 167 3.53 1.66 7.51
CA GLY A 167 4.18 0.84 8.53
C GLY A 167 3.54 1.02 9.91
N THR A 168 3.27 2.25 10.33
CA THR A 168 2.61 2.57 11.59
C THR A 168 1.21 1.93 11.67
N LEU A 169 0.39 1.99 10.60
CA LEU A 169 -0.93 1.37 10.59
C LEU A 169 -0.86 -0.15 10.78
N PHE A 170 0.04 -0.84 10.08
CA PHE A 170 0.22 -2.29 10.23
C PHE A 170 0.79 -2.68 11.60
N GLU A 171 1.66 -1.87 12.20
CA GLU A 171 2.18 -2.10 13.54
C GLU A 171 1.13 -1.82 14.63
N GLN A 172 0.19 -0.90 14.38
CA GLN A 172 -0.96 -0.66 15.27
C GLN A 172 -2.00 -1.76 15.17
N ALA A 173 -2.22 -2.28 13.97
CA ALA A 173 -3.28 -3.24 13.67
C ALA A 173 -2.71 -4.53 13.02
N PRO A 174 -1.97 -5.37 13.75
CA PRO A 174 -1.41 -6.62 13.21
C PRO A 174 -2.47 -7.58 12.66
N TRP A 175 -3.71 -7.50 13.15
CA TRP A 175 -4.85 -8.27 12.67
C TRP A 175 -5.18 -7.99 11.19
N MET A 176 -4.78 -6.85 10.65
CA MET A 176 -5.04 -6.50 9.24
C MET A 176 -4.43 -7.51 8.27
N VAL A 177 -3.28 -8.10 8.59
CA VAL A 177 -2.65 -9.12 7.75
C VAL A 177 -3.57 -10.33 7.58
N ASP A 178 -4.15 -10.79 8.68
CA ASP A 178 -5.08 -11.92 8.67
C ASP A 178 -6.39 -11.57 7.99
N PHE A 179 -6.90 -10.37 8.23
CA PHE A 179 -8.12 -9.88 7.60
C PHE A 179 -7.96 -9.81 6.07
N MET A 180 -6.91 -9.17 5.59
CA MET A 180 -6.60 -9.07 4.16
C MET A 180 -6.35 -10.46 3.54
N SER A 181 -5.66 -11.36 4.25
CA SER A 181 -5.42 -12.73 3.78
C SER A 181 -6.73 -13.52 3.62
N ARG A 182 -7.67 -13.37 4.54
CA ARG A 182 -9.02 -13.99 4.41
C ARG A 182 -9.78 -13.41 3.25
N THR A 183 -9.77 -12.10 3.11
CA THR A 183 -10.48 -11.40 2.03
C THR A 183 -9.94 -11.78 0.66
N THR A 184 -8.61 -11.88 0.51
CA THR A 184 -7.99 -12.28 -0.76
C THR A 184 -8.28 -13.74 -1.14
N ARG A 185 -8.56 -14.61 -0.18
CA ARG A 185 -8.95 -16.01 -0.45
C ARG A 185 -10.30 -16.12 -1.16
N HIS A 186 -11.24 -15.23 -0.83
CA HIS A 186 -12.58 -15.25 -1.36
C HIS A 186 -12.80 -14.31 -2.55
N LEU A 187 -11.70 -13.86 -3.20
CA LEU A 187 -11.80 -13.17 -4.47
C LEU A 187 -12.41 -14.12 -5.54
N PRO A 188 -13.34 -13.68 -6.38
CA PRO A 188 -13.77 -12.29 -6.58
C PRO A 188 -14.90 -11.77 -5.65
N GLN A 189 -15.52 -12.62 -4.82
CA GLN A 189 -16.74 -12.27 -4.07
C GLN A 189 -16.50 -11.13 -3.05
N SER A 190 -15.31 -11.09 -2.45
CA SER A 190 -14.92 -10.09 -1.43
C SER A 190 -14.10 -8.91 -1.99
N THR A 191 -14.05 -8.77 -3.33
CA THR A 191 -13.23 -7.72 -3.96
C THR A 191 -13.66 -6.31 -3.51
N GLY A 192 -14.96 -6.10 -3.32
CA GLY A 192 -15.48 -4.82 -2.84
C GLY A 192 -14.99 -4.45 -1.45
N ASP A 193 -14.99 -5.41 -0.51
CA ASP A 193 -14.53 -5.17 0.86
C ASP A 193 -13.01 -4.95 0.91
N PHE A 194 -12.27 -5.72 0.12
CA PHE A 194 -10.83 -5.51 -0.03
C PHE A 194 -10.52 -4.12 -0.60
N ALA A 195 -11.23 -3.71 -1.64
CA ALA A 195 -11.05 -2.40 -2.26
C ALA A 195 -11.35 -1.26 -1.27
N ARG A 196 -12.47 -1.35 -0.53
CA ARG A 196 -12.83 -0.35 0.50
C ARG A 196 -11.77 -0.27 1.59
N LEU A 197 -11.25 -1.39 2.06
CA LEU A 197 -10.18 -1.39 3.06
C LEU A 197 -8.92 -0.69 2.53
N VAL A 198 -8.49 -1.00 1.30
CA VAL A 198 -7.33 -0.36 0.67
C VAL A 198 -7.55 1.15 0.53
N LEU A 199 -8.73 1.57 0.05
CA LEU A 199 -9.09 2.97 -0.09
C LEU A 199 -9.15 3.69 1.26
N LEU A 200 -9.73 3.06 2.28
CA LEU A 200 -9.79 3.58 3.64
C LEU A 200 -8.39 3.82 4.22
N LEU A 201 -7.53 2.81 4.17
CA LEU A 201 -6.17 2.93 4.70
C LEU A 201 -5.36 4.00 3.94
N ASP A 202 -5.54 4.10 2.63
CA ASP A 202 -4.89 5.15 1.84
C ASP A 202 -5.42 6.55 2.17
N ALA A 203 -6.73 6.69 2.39
CA ALA A 203 -7.34 7.94 2.82
C ALA A 203 -6.88 8.34 4.23
N VAL A 204 -6.78 7.39 5.16
CA VAL A 204 -6.21 7.62 6.50
C VAL A 204 -4.77 8.11 6.41
N VAL A 205 -3.91 7.43 5.64
CA VAL A 205 -2.53 7.89 5.40
C VAL A 205 -2.49 9.29 4.79
N THR A 206 -3.41 9.59 3.89
CA THR A 206 -3.51 10.91 3.26
C THR A 206 -3.94 11.97 4.27
N SER A 207 -4.94 11.68 5.11
CA SER A 207 -5.42 12.61 6.14
C SER A 207 -4.35 12.94 7.18
N CYS A 208 -3.51 11.97 7.58
CA CYS A 208 -2.36 12.21 8.45
C CYS A 208 -1.35 13.22 7.86
N LEU A 209 -1.32 13.38 6.55
CA LEU A 209 -0.40 14.29 5.87
C LEU A 209 -1.01 15.68 5.60
N GLU A 210 -2.29 15.91 5.93
CA GLU A 210 -2.96 17.19 5.64
C GLU A 210 -2.38 18.36 6.44
N ASP A 211 -1.83 18.08 7.63
CA ASP A 211 -1.25 19.13 8.51
C ASP A 211 0.17 19.56 8.08
N LEU A 212 0.81 18.83 7.15
CA LEU A 212 2.11 19.24 6.62
C LEU A 212 1.99 20.56 5.87
N GLY A 213 2.83 21.51 6.24
CA GLY A 213 2.91 22.81 5.60
C GLY A 213 4.17 23.01 4.75
N PRO A 214 4.30 24.18 4.11
CA PRO A 214 5.51 24.54 3.36
C PRO A 214 6.78 24.62 4.22
N GLN A 215 6.63 24.77 5.54
CA GLN A 215 7.74 24.72 6.52
C GLN A 215 8.36 23.31 6.60
N ASP A 216 7.57 22.26 6.37
CA ASP A 216 8.01 20.86 6.43
C ASP A 216 8.48 20.39 5.04
N ILE A 217 7.62 20.62 4.05
CA ILE A 217 7.88 20.29 2.64
C ILE A 217 7.53 21.51 1.80
N PRO A 218 8.51 22.31 1.34
CA PRO A 218 8.26 23.55 0.61
C PRO A 218 7.29 23.43 -0.56
N SER A 219 7.34 22.35 -1.32
CA SER A 219 6.47 22.12 -2.47
C SER A 219 5.24 21.25 -2.16
N VAL A 220 4.82 21.11 -0.90
CA VAL A 220 3.73 20.21 -0.48
C VAL A 220 2.41 20.46 -1.21
N GLY A 221 2.05 21.71 -1.44
CA GLY A 221 0.84 22.08 -2.19
C GLY A 221 0.88 21.57 -3.63
N TRP A 222 2.03 21.73 -4.29
CA TRP A 222 2.23 21.20 -5.65
C TRP A 222 2.20 19.67 -5.69
N ILE A 223 2.81 19.01 -4.71
CA ILE A 223 2.80 17.54 -4.58
C ILE A 223 1.38 17.03 -4.41
N ARG A 224 0.58 17.62 -3.51
CA ARG A 224 -0.82 17.22 -3.29
C ARG A 224 -1.67 17.29 -4.55
N HIS A 225 -1.43 18.30 -5.37
CA HIS A 225 -2.20 18.51 -6.61
C HIS A 225 -1.72 17.63 -7.77
N ASN A 226 -0.42 17.37 -7.86
CA ASN A 226 0.19 16.75 -9.05
C ASN A 226 0.77 15.35 -8.81
N ALA A 227 0.80 14.87 -7.57
CA ALA A 227 1.26 13.52 -7.32
C ALA A 227 0.27 12.49 -7.88
N PRO A 228 0.77 11.45 -8.56
CA PRO A 228 -0.10 10.42 -9.11
C PRO A 228 -0.69 9.55 -8.00
N GLU A 229 -1.72 8.81 -8.37
CA GLU A 229 -2.38 7.86 -7.47
C GLU A 229 -1.38 6.97 -6.71
N PRO A 230 -1.67 6.68 -5.42
CA PRO A 230 -0.92 5.72 -4.63
C PRO A 230 -0.94 4.32 -5.23
N ALA A 231 0.07 3.51 -4.90
CA ALA A 231 0.22 2.17 -5.45
C ALA A 231 -0.98 1.25 -5.14
N GLY A 232 -1.62 1.42 -3.97
CA GLY A 232 -2.82 0.66 -3.61
C GLY A 232 -3.98 0.92 -4.59
N VAL A 233 -4.27 2.19 -4.84
CA VAL A 233 -5.34 2.60 -5.80
C VAL A 233 -4.98 2.16 -7.22
N SER A 234 -3.72 2.35 -7.64
CA SER A 234 -3.24 1.84 -8.93
C SER A 234 -3.37 0.32 -9.04
N GLY A 235 -3.15 -0.41 -7.94
CA GLY A 235 -3.35 -1.87 -7.88
C GLY A 235 -4.81 -2.26 -8.08
N LEU A 236 -5.75 -1.55 -7.45
CA LEU A 236 -7.18 -1.78 -7.65
C LEU A 236 -7.60 -1.52 -9.10
N ARG A 237 -7.07 -0.48 -9.75
CA ARG A 237 -7.32 -0.22 -11.18
C ARG A 237 -6.73 -1.33 -12.07
N VAL A 238 -5.57 -1.88 -11.72
CA VAL A 238 -5.00 -3.03 -12.43
C VAL A 238 -5.88 -4.27 -12.29
N LEU A 239 -6.43 -4.54 -11.11
CA LEU A 239 -7.36 -5.64 -10.90
C LEU A 239 -8.63 -5.47 -11.74
N SER A 240 -9.21 -4.28 -11.77
CA SER A 240 -10.36 -3.96 -12.62
C SER A 240 -10.04 -4.17 -14.11
N TRP A 241 -8.89 -3.72 -14.56
CA TRP A 241 -8.45 -3.91 -15.94
C TRP A 241 -8.24 -5.39 -16.29
N LEU A 242 -7.84 -6.23 -15.35
CA LEU A 242 -7.74 -7.68 -15.52
C LEU A 242 -9.10 -8.41 -15.46
N GLY A 243 -10.20 -7.66 -15.43
CA GLY A 243 -11.56 -8.20 -15.41
C GLY A 243 -12.01 -8.72 -14.04
N ILE A 244 -11.28 -8.41 -12.97
CA ILE A 244 -11.73 -8.69 -11.60
C ILE A 244 -12.68 -7.56 -11.21
N PRO A 245 -13.96 -7.84 -10.90
CA PRO A 245 -14.91 -6.81 -10.55
C PRO A 245 -14.45 -6.08 -9.27
N VAL A 246 -14.22 -4.78 -9.41
CA VAL A 246 -13.90 -3.88 -8.30
C VAL A 246 -15.06 -2.88 -8.21
N VAL A 247 -15.33 -2.37 -7.03
CA VAL A 247 -16.30 -1.27 -6.84
C VAL A 247 -15.91 -0.05 -7.70
N GLU A 248 -16.86 0.84 -7.93
CA GLU A 248 -16.56 2.12 -8.57
C GLU A 248 -15.60 2.92 -7.69
N LEU A 249 -14.35 3.06 -8.15
CA LEU A 249 -13.25 3.55 -7.31
C LEU A 249 -13.41 5.02 -6.92
N ASP A 250 -13.94 5.86 -7.81
CA ASP A 250 -13.97 7.29 -7.53
C ASP A 250 -15.01 7.69 -6.47
N PRO A 251 -16.27 7.17 -6.49
CA PRO A 251 -17.22 7.38 -5.39
C PRO A 251 -16.74 6.78 -4.07
N GLU A 252 -16.24 5.54 -4.08
CA GLU A 252 -15.75 4.87 -2.87
C GLU A 252 -14.53 5.59 -2.28
N ARG A 253 -13.68 6.18 -3.13
CA ARG A 253 -12.57 7.00 -2.68
C ARG A 253 -13.04 8.28 -1.98
N ALA A 254 -14.06 8.96 -2.53
CA ALA A 254 -14.63 10.14 -1.90
C ALA A 254 -15.23 9.81 -0.52
N HIS A 255 -15.92 8.68 -0.38
CA HIS A 255 -16.41 8.19 0.90
C HIS A 255 -15.25 7.89 1.87
N ALA A 256 -14.18 7.23 1.40
CA ALA A 256 -13.00 6.94 2.20
C ALA A 256 -12.32 8.21 2.74
N GLU A 257 -12.19 9.23 1.88
CA GLU A 257 -11.61 10.52 2.26
C GLU A 257 -12.48 11.27 3.29
N ALA A 258 -13.81 11.25 3.12
CA ALA A 258 -14.74 11.84 4.08
C ALA A 258 -14.70 11.10 5.42
N PHE A 259 -14.66 9.76 5.39
CA PHE A 259 -14.56 8.93 6.58
C PHE A 259 -13.23 9.16 7.31
N ALA A 260 -12.10 9.18 6.61
CA ALA A 260 -10.79 9.40 7.20
C ALA A 260 -10.68 10.77 7.89
N ARG A 261 -11.26 11.82 7.30
CA ARG A 261 -11.37 13.16 7.96
C ARG A 261 -12.17 13.08 9.25
N THR A 262 -13.33 12.40 9.24
CA THR A 262 -14.14 12.21 10.44
C THR A 262 -13.37 11.48 11.53
N VAL A 263 -12.64 10.42 11.21
CA VAL A 263 -11.78 9.70 12.18
C VAL A 263 -10.72 10.64 12.77
N ARG A 264 -10.09 11.46 11.94
CA ARG A 264 -9.09 12.44 12.38
C ARG A 264 -9.72 13.50 13.30
N ASP A 265 -10.85 14.08 12.91
CA ASP A 265 -11.52 15.15 13.67
C ASP A 265 -11.94 14.70 15.08
N HIS A 266 -12.21 13.41 15.26
CA HIS A 266 -12.53 12.79 16.55
C HIS A 266 -11.33 12.14 17.24
N CYS A 267 -10.10 12.29 16.71
CA CYS A 267 -8.88 11.63 17.21
C CYS A 267 -9.03 10.11 17.39
N ALA A 268 -9.85 9.48 16.55
CA ALA A 268 -10.31 8.10 16.74
C ALA A 268 -9.51 7.06 15.92
N LEU A 269 -8.31 7.40 15.43
CA LEU A 269 -7.51 6.46 14.61
C LEU A 269 -7.13 5.20 15.38
N SER A 270 -6.74 5.32 16.65
CA SER A 270 -6.44 4.16 17.50
C SER A 270 -7.66 3.25 17.66
N THR A 271 -8.85 3.84 17.82
CA THR A 271 -10.13 3.10 17.90
C THR A 271 -10.39 2.33 16.61
N LEU A 272 -10.30 2.99 15.46
CA LEU A 272 -10.49 2.34 14.14
C LEU A 272 -9.55 1.13 13.96
N LEU A 273 -8.34 1.20 14.47
CA LEU A 273 -7.30 0.18 14.29
C LEU A 273 -7.28 -0.89 15.39
N THR A 274 -8.19 -0.86 16.37
CA THR A 274 -8.21 -1.80 17.51
C THR A 274 -8.51 -3.23 17.08
N SER A 275 -9.56 -3.43 16.27
CA SER A 275 -9.96 -4.75 15.76
C SER A 275 -10.76 -4.62 14.47
N PRO A 276 -10.99 -5.73 13.73
CA PRO A 276 -11.85 -5.73 12.55
C PRO A 276 -13.28 -5.23 12.81
N ASP A 277 -13.78 -5.37 14.05
CA ASP A 277 -15.15 -4.97 14.43
C ASP A 277 -15.33 -3.45 14.41
N TYR A 278 -14.23 -2.71 14.49
CA TYR A 278 -14.24 -1.24 14.39
C TYR A 278 -14.16 -0.74 12.94
N LEU A 279 -13.95 -1.62 11.97
CA LEU A 279 -14.05 -1.20 10.56
C LEU A 279 -15.48 -0.70 10.26
N PRO A 280 -15.62 0.34 9.42
CA PRO A 280 -16.93 0.83 9.05
C PRO A 280 -17.71 -0.21 8.22
N THR A 281 -18.98 -0.33 8.48
CA THR A 281 -19.92 -0.98 7.55
C THR A 281 -20.05 -0.15 6.27
N ARG A 282 -20.69 -0.69 5.23
CA ARG A 282 -20.91 0.05 3.99
C ARG A 282 -21.71 1.34 4.23
N GLU A 283 -22.74 1.27 5.04
CA GLU A 283 -23.58 2.43 5.37
C GLU A 283 -22.79 3.49 6.17
N GLU A 284 -21.98 3.05 7.11
CA GLU A 284 -21.13 3.95 7.90
C GLU A 284 -20.01 4.59 7.06
N PHE A 285 -19.57 3.89 6.01
CA PHE A 285 -18.58 4.44 5.07
C PHE A 285 -19.16 5.61 4.26
N GLU A 286 -20.44 5.52 3.91
CA GLU A 286 -21.22 6.58 3.26
C GLU A 286 -21.65 7.67 4.26
N HIS A 287 -21.87 7.31 5.53
CA HIS A 287 -22.34 8.18 6.61
C HIS A 287 -21.45 8.11 7.86
N PRO A 288 -20.25 8.72 7.85
CA PRO A 288 -19.22 8.55 8.88
C PRO A 288 -19.66 8.84 10.32
N GLN A 289 -20.60 9.78 10.52
CA GLN A 289 -21.16 10.12 11.85
C GLN A 289 -21.90 8.95 12.50
N SER A 290 -22.37 7.97 11.72
CA SER A 290 -23.01 6.76 12.25
C SER A 290 -21.98 5.85 12.90
N TRP A 291 -20.78 5.76 12.31
CA TRP A 291 -19.65 5.05 12.88
C TRP A 291 -19.20 5.69 14.20
N VAL A 292 -19.05 7.03 14.25
CA VAL A 292 -18.68 7.75 15.48
C VAL A 292 -19.62 7.42 16.62
N ARG A 293 -20.94 7.45 16.37
CA ARG A 293 -21.96 7.08 17.38
C ARG A 293 -21.83 5.62 17.83
N ARG A 294 -21.55 4.69 16.90
CA ARG A 294 -21.40 3.26 17.23
C ARG A 294 -20.19 2.99 18.11
N VAL A 295 -19.07 3.64 17.83
CA VAL A 295 -17.81 3.39 18.57
C VAL A 295 -17.65 4.26 19.82
N GLY A 296 -18.51 5.25 20.03
CA GLY A 296 -18.45 6.15 21.18
C GLY A 296 -17.27 7.13 21.14
N ALA A 297 -16.85 7.51 19.95
CA ALA A 297 -15.72 8.40 19.72
C ALA A 297 -16.16 9.87 19.61
#